data_d5ac43de4bb8a3fb47f42e5243af9a81
#
_entry.id   d5ac43de4bb8a3fb47f42e5243af9a81
#
_cell.length_a   1.000
_cell.length_b   1.000
_cell.length_c   1.000
_cell.angle_alpha   90.00
_cell.angle_beta   90.00
_cell.angle_gamma   90.00
#
_symmetry.space_group_name_H-M   'P 1'
#
loop_
_entity.id
_entity.type
_entity.pdbx_description
1 polymer ?
#
loop_
_entity_poly.entity_id
_entity_poly.type
_entity_poly.pdbx_seq_one_letter_code
_entity_poly.pdbx_strand_id
1 'polypeptide(L)'
;SRTIDDFDSITDANKAVVDVMTAGQPVLVDVARAHTLIPELDTGEKVLLHAGPPIDFAHMPQTIQGACIGAALFEGWASTEEGAREIVSHQVRLIPCHEVGAVGPMGGITSAHMAVMKVVNAAYDNTSFSTLNEGIGKVLRFGGYDAEVLERLAWMRDVLGPALSAALRVTGDGGGYPLGPVIARALTMGDEMHQRNIAASALFAKDMAPLLARADLPSGVVAEVTDFLGRTDQFFLNIAMAASKASADAARAIRAGSVVTAMARNGYEFGIRVSGLGDRWFTAPVNTPTGLFFTGYDQSQACPDMGDSAIMETLGLGGMSIVAAPGVTRFLGTGGFEDALATTEEMAEIVTGHNPAMPIPTWGFQGAPIGIDIRLVVQTGITPIINSGIASIHPGVGQIGAGTVRAPLGCFTSAVEALAQTYGIDVA
;
A
#
# COMPACT_ATOMS: atom_id res chain seq x y z
N SER A 1 1.42 -6.50 24.54
CA SER A 1 1.12 -7.47 23.46
C SER A 1 0.49 -8.71 24.06
N ARG A 2 -0.41 -9.34 23.32
CA ARG A 2 -1.04 -10.63 23.67
C ARG A 2 -0.36 -11.73 22.86
N THR A 3 -0.17 -12.89 23.49
CA THR A 3 0.52 -14.03 22.89
C THR A 3 -0.41 -15.24 22.76
N ILE A 4 0.10 -16.33 22.21
CA ILE A 4 -0.63 -17.58 21.99
C ILE A 4 -1.31 -18.09 23.27
N ASP A 5 -0.68 -17.92 24.42
CA ASP A 5 -1.21 -18.41 25.71
C ASP A 5 -2.38 -17.58 26.25
N ASP A 6 -2.63 -16.42 25.66
CA ASP A 6 -3.76 -15.56 26.05
C ASP A 6 -5.09 -15.97 25.40
N PHE A 7 -5.11 -17.01 24.57
CA PHE A 7 -6.28 -17.44 23.81
C PHE A 7 -6.54 -18.94 23.95
N ASP A 8 -7.81 -19.30 24.03
CA ASP A 8 -8.23 -20.71 24.14
C ASP A 8 -8.06 -21.48 22.82
N SER A 9 -8.05 -20.77 21.70
CA SER A 9 -7.92 -21.37 20.35
C SER A 9 -7.35 -20.38 19.35
N ILE A 10 -6.89 -20.92 18.19
CA ILE A 10 -6.48 -20.09 17.04
C ILE A 10 -7.68 -19.26 16.53
N THR A 11 -8.89 -19.84 16.55
CA THR A 11 -10.10 -19.14 16.13
C THR A 11 -10.38 -17.91 17.01
N ASP A 12 -10.20 -18.02 18.32
CA ASP A 12 -10.36 -16.89 19.24
C ASP A 12 -9.31 -15.81 19.01
N ALA A 13 -8.05 -16.22 18.79
CA ALA A 13 -6.98 -15.30 18.43
C ALA A 13 -7.27 -14.57 17.11
N ASN A 14 -7.73 -15.28 16.09
CA ASN A 14 -8.08 -14.70 14.78
C ASN A 14 -9.21 -13.68 14.91
N LYS A 15 -10.22 -13.99 15.71
CA LYS A 15 -11.31 -13.03 15.99
C LYS A 15 -10.75 -11.75 16.62
N ALA A 16 -9.87 -11.86 17.59
CA ALA A 16 -9.26 -10.71 18.25
C ALA A 16 -8.41 -9.87 17.25
N VAL A 17 -7.66 -10.52 16.37
CA VAL A 17 -6.87 -9.83 15.32
C VAL A 17 -7.80 -9.04 14.39
N VAL A 18 -8.86 -9.66 13.90
CA VAL A 18 -9.83 -9.00 13.01
C VAL A 18 -10.58 -7.88 13.72
N ASP A 19 -10.96 -8.06 14.98
CA ASP A 19 -11.61 -7.02 15.77
C ASP A 19 -10.72 -5.77 15.90
N VAL A 20 -9.42 -5.94 16.10
CA VAL A 20 -8.47 -4.81 16.14
C VAL A 20 -8.35 -4.14 14.77
N MET A 21 -8.25 -4.91 13.69
CA MET A 21 -8.20 -4.36 12.33
C MET A 21 -9.44 -3.52 12.01
N THR A 22 -10.63 -4.04 12.32
CA THR A 22 -11.90 -3.37 11.99
C THR A 22 -12.22 -2.20 12.91
N ALA A 23 -11.68 -2.18 14.12
CA ALA A 23 -11.80 -1.08 15.07
C ALA A 23 -10.84 0.07 14.79
N GLY A 24 -9.96 -0.05 13.83
CA GLY A 24 -8.99 0.98 13.45
C GLY A 24 -9.69 2.30 13.08
N GLN A 25 -9.09 3.40 13.53
CA GLN A 25 -9.56 4.77 13.25
C GLN A 25 -8.39 5.60 12.69
N PRO A 26 -7.97 5.32 11.45
CA PRO A 26 -6.86 6.04 10.84
C PRO A 26 -7.24 7.48 10.52
N VAL A 27 -6.33 8.41 10.88
CA VAL A 27 -6.48 9.85 10.67
C VAL A 27 -5.23 10.39 10.02
N LEU A 28 -5.36 11.10 8.90
CA LEU A 28 -4.25 11.83 8.29
C LEU A 28 -4.00 13.10 9.10
N VAL A 29 -2.84 13.17 9.77
CA VAL A 29 -2.56 14.24 10.73
C VAL A 29 -1.50 15.21 10.25
N ASP A 30 -0.58 14.79 9.39
CA ASP A 30 0.49 15.66 8.92
C ASP A 30 1.11 15.17 7.62
N VAL A 31 1.84 16.06 6.96
CA VAL A 31 2.75 15.78 5.86
C VAL A 31 4.06 16.51 6.15
N ALA A 32 5.16 15.78 6.16
CA ALA A 32 6.47 16.34 6.48
C ALA A 32 7.59 15.59 5.76
N ARG A 33 8.81 16.07 5.86
CA ARG A 33 9.97 15.37 5.31
C ARG A 33 10.19 14.06 6.05
N ALA A 34 10.46 12.99 5.35
CA ALA A 34 10.51 11.64 5.89
C ALA A 34 11.44 11.51 7.09
N HIS A 35 12.64 12.12 7.06
CA HIS A 35 13.61 12.03 8.16
C HIS A 35 13.11 12.65 9.47
N THR A 36 12.16 13.58 9.42
CA THR A 36 11.57 14.19 10.62
C THR A 36 10.55 13.29 11.30
N LEU A 37 10.07 12.27 10.61
CA LEU A 37 9.01 11.36 11.07
C LEU A 37 9.50 9.93 11.27
N ILE A 38 10.49 9.48 10.50
CA ILE A 38 10.99 8.11 10.48
C ILE A 38 12.44 8.12 10.95
N PRO A 39 12.72 7.67 12.20
CA PRO A 39 14.05 7.77 12.81
C PRO A 39 15.14 7.08 12.00
N GLU A 40 14.83 5.97 11.33
CA GLU A 40 15.78 5.21 10.52
C GLU A 40 16.32 6.01 9.32
N LEU A 41 15.63 7.09 8.92
CA LEU A 41 16.06 8.01 7.87
C LEU A 41 16.82 9.23 8.41
N ASP A 42 17.05 9.31 9.72
CA ASP A 42 17.73 10.44 10.38
C ASP A 42 19.00 9.98 11.13
N THR A 43 19.72 9.03 10.59
CA THR A 43 20.92 8.43 11.21
C THR A 43 22.23 9.00 10.69
N GLY A 44 22.21 9.84 9.66
CA GLY A 44 23.40 10.28 8.94
C GLY A 44 23.94 9.28 7.91
N GLU A 45 23.42 8.05 7.90
CA GLU A 45 23.70 7.05 6.87
C GLU A 45 22.81 7.27 5.64
N LYS A 46 23.25 6.73 4.49
CA LYS A 46 22.43 6.68 3.29
C LYS A 46 21.47 5.51 3.40
N VAL A 47 20.19 5.79 3.56
CA VAL A 47 19.12 4.80 3.70
C VAL A 47 18.05 5.05 2.65
N LEU A 48 17.57 3.99 2.02
CA LEU A 48 16.36 4.01 1.20
C LEU A 48 15.38 2.96 1.74
N LEU A 49 14.13 3.37 1.89
CA LEU A 49 13.03 2.42 2.08
C LEU A 49 12.59 1.89 0.72
N HIS A 50 12.12 0.65 0.68
CA HIS A 50 11.60 0.03 -0.54
C HIS A 50 10.35 -0.80 -0.24
N ALA A 51 9.55 -1.07 -1.29
CA ALA A 51 8.40 -1.95 -1.19
C ALA A 51 8.80 -3.42 -1.09
N GLY A 52 7.92 -4.20 -0.48
CA GLY A 52 8.04 -5.65 -0.41
C GLY A 52 8.95 -6.16 0.71
N PRO A 53 9.14 -7.48 0.75
CA PRO A 53 10.07 -8.10 1.70
C PRO A 53 11.52 -7.72 1.39
N PRO A 54 12.47 -8.03 2.29
CA PRO A 54 13.88 -7.67 2.10
C PRO A 54 14.43 -8.12 0.75
N ILE A 55 15.18 -7.24 0.11
CA ILE A 55 15.82 -7.49 -1.18
C ILE A 55 17.09 -6.65 -1.28
N ASP A 56 18.10 -7.13 -1.99
CA ASP A 56 19.26 -6.34 -2.36
C ASP A 56 19.05 -5.65 -3.72
N PHE A 57 19.84 -4.63 -4.00
CA PHE A 57 19.74 -3.85 -5.23
C PHE A 57 19.89 -4.70 -6.49
N ALA A 58 20.79 -5.68 -6.47
CA ALA A 58 21.09 -6.51 -7.64
C ALA A 58 19.89 -7.38 -8.09
N HIS A 59 19.03 -7.79 -7.17
CA HIS A 59 17.85 -8.59 -7.47
C HIS A 59 16.60 -7.76 -7.82
N MET A 60 16.64 -6.44 -7.59
CA MET A 60 15.53 -5.56 -7.96
C MET A 60 15.34 -5.53 -9.49
N PRO A 61 14.08 -5.52 -9.98
CA PRO A 61 13.83 -5.22 -11.38
C PRO A 61 14.35 -3.82 -11.73
N GLN A 62 14.67 -3.60 -13.01
CA GLN A 62 15.23 -2.32 -13.47
C GLN A 62 14.35 -1.12 -13.12
N THR A 63 13.04 -1.29 -13.10
CA THR A 63 12.10 -0.24 -12.70
C THR A 63 12.31 0.22 -11.26
N ILE A 64 12.53 -0.71 -10.33
CA ILE A 64 12.84 -0.35 -8.93
C ILE A 64 14.28 0.17 -8.80
N GLN A 65 15.24 -0.40 -9.55
CA GLN A 65 16.59 0.14 -9.60
C GLN A 65 16.59 1.60 -10.07
N GLY A 66 15.79 1.94 -11.09
CA GLY A 66 15.61 3.30 -11.55
C GLY A 66 15.07 4.24 -10.47
N ALA A 67 14.13 3.77 -9.65
CA ALA A 67 13.62 4.53 -8.51
C ALA A 67 14.71 4.78 -7.45
N CYS A 68 15.57 3.80 -7.17
CA CYS A 68 16.72 3.97 -6.28
C CYS A 68 17.73 4.99 -6.82
N ILE A 69 18.01 4.94 -8.12
CA ILE A 69 18.90 5.90 -8.80
C ILE A 69 18.31 7.31 -8.68
N GLY A 70 17.02 7.46 -8.96
CA GLY A 70 16.32 8.74 -8.83
C GLY A 70 16.37 9.29 -7.41
N ALA A 71 16.19 8.46 -6.40
CA ALA A 71 16.29 8.87 -5.00
C ALA A 71 17.72 9.33 -4.65
N ALA A 72 18.75 8.62 -5.11
CA ALA A 72 20.14 9.02 -4.89
C ALA A 72 20.45 10.37 -5.53
N LEU A 73 19.95 10.61 -6.74
CA LEU A 73 20.08 11.91 -7.41
C LEU A 73 19.32 13.01 -6.67
N PHE A 74 18.08 12.72 -6.22
CA PHE A 74 17.26 13.64 -5.46
C PHE A 74 17.91 14.05 -4.14
N GLU A 75 18.53 13.09 -3.43
CA GLU A 75 19.24 13.34 -2.17
C GLU A 75 20.61 14.03 -2.38
N GLY A 76 21.04 14.19 -3.63
CA GLY A 76 22.33 14.78 -3.93
C GLY A 76 23.53 13.87 -3.60
N TRP A 77 23.30 12.56 -3.47
CA TRP A 77 24.38 11.60 -3.23
C TRP A 77 25.26 11.41 -4.45
N ALA A 78 24.71 11.65 -5.63
CA ALA A 78 25.40 11.61 -6.91
C ALA A 78 24.80 12.64 -7.87
N SER A 79 25.53 12.97 -8.93
CA SER A 79 25.07 13.87 -9.99
C SER A 79 24.87 13.17 -11.33
N THR A 80 25.25 11.90 -11.45
CA THR A 80 25.12 11.08 -12.66
C THR A 80 24.45 9.75 -12.35
N GLU A 81 23.86 9.13 -13.37
CA GLU A 81 23.26 7.79 -13.25
C GLU A 81 24.27 6.75 -12.78
N GLU A 82 25.49 6.76 -13.38
CA GLU A 82 26.55 5.82 -13.00
C GLU A 82 26.99 6.02 -11.55
N GLY A 83 27.16 7.26 -11.13
CA GLY A 83 27.51 7.61 -9.75
C GLY A 83 26.42 7.19 -8.77
N ALA A 84 25.16 7.40 -9.11
CA ALA A 84 24.01 6.98 -8.29
C ALA A 84 23.95 5.46 -8.17
N ARG A 85 24.11 4.74 -9.27
CA ARG A 85 24.11 3.26 -9.28
C ARG A 85 25.22 2.69 -8.40
N GLU A 86 26.42 3.26 -8.49
CA GLU A 86 27.56 2.86 -7.66
C GLU A 86 27.29 3.07 -6.17
N ILE A 87 26.74 4.22 -5.81
CA ILE A 87 26.41 4.54 -4.42
C ILE A 87 25.33 3.62 -3.88
N VAL A 88 24.24 3.40 -4.63
CA VAL A 88 23.15 2.50 -4.19
C VAL A 88 23.65 1.07 -4.05
N SER A 89 24.54 0.62 -4.93
CA SER A 89 25.10 -0.75 -4.89
C SER A 89 25.99 -1.01 -3.68
N HIS A 90 26.69 0.00 -3.15
CA HIS A 90 27.76 -0.22 -2.17
C HIS A 90 27.64 0.56 -0.87
N GLN A 91 26.87 1.65 -0.83
CA GLN A 91 26.86 2.57 0.30
C GLN A 91 25.47 2.80 0.92
N VAL A 92 24.41 2.25 0.33
CA VAL A 92 23.05 2.48 0.77
C VAL A 92 22.53 1.27 1.53
N ARG A 93 21.97 1.51 2.70
CA ARG A 93 21.20 0.53 3.44
C ARG A 93 19.76 0.52 2.92
N LEU A 94 19.30 -0.63 2.45
CA LEU A 94 17.94 -0.84 1.96
C LEU A 94 17.10 -1.44 3.08
N ILE A 95 15.97 -0.81 3.40
CA ILE A 95 15.05 -1.25 4.45
C ILE A 95 13.64 -1.38 3.86
N PRO A 96 12.95 -2.52 4.05
CA PRO A 96 11.54 -2.61 3.68
C PRO A 96 10.70 -1.52 4.38
N CYS A 97 9.80 -0.87 3.65
CA CYS A 97 8.89 0.12 4.23
C CYS A 97 8.17 -0.44 5.46
N HIS A 98 7.71 -1.68 5.38
CA HIS A 98 6.99 -2.33 6.47
C HIS A 98 7.77 -2.44 7.79
N GLU A 99 9.09 -2.42 7.75
CA GLU A 99 9.92 -2.49 8.96
C GLU A 99 9.89 -1.21 9.79
N VAL A 100 9.52 -0.09 9.19
CA VAL A 100 9.49 1.21 9.85
C VAL A 100 8.10 1.85 9.89
N GLY A 101 7.05 1.04 9.76
CA GLY A 101 5.68 1.51 9.79
C GLY A 101 5.24 2.25 8.52
N ALA A 102 5.97 2.08 7.43
CA ALA A 102 5.68 2.73 6.15
C ALA A 102 5.18 1.73 5.10
N VAL A 103 4.60 2.26 4.04
CA VAL A 103 4.20 1.54 2.83
C VAL A 103 4.45 2.42 1.62
N GLY A 104 4.70 1.82 0.45
CA GLY A 104 4.86 2.55 -0.79
C GLY A 104 4.39 1.74 -2.00
N PRO A 105 3.67 2.36 -2.95
CA PRO A 105 3.23 1.69 -4.17
C PRO A 105 4.40 1.51 -5.14
N MET A 106 4.32 0.50 -5.99
CA MET A 106 5.33 0.15 -6.99
C MET A 106 6.72 -0.04 -6.35
N GLY A 107 7.74 0.73 -6.71
CA GLY A 107 9.06 0.61 -6.09
C GLY A 107 9.07 0.92 -4.59
N GLY A 108 8.16 1.78 -4.14
CA GLY A 108 8.06 2.20 -2.73
C GLY A 108 9.26 2.97 -2.22
N ILE A 109 10.15 3.41 -3.10
CA ILE A 109 11.40 4.06 -2.71
C ILE A 109 11.13 5.38 -2.00
N THR A 110 11.60 5.45 -0.77
CA THR A 110 11.46 6.63 0.10
C THR A 110 12.83 7.00 0.66
N SER A 111 13.21 8.26 0.49
CA SER A 111 14.46 8.81 1.03
C SER A 111 14.19 9.91 2.06
N ALA A 112 15.21 10.30 2.78
CA ALA A 112 15.13 11.19 3.95
C ALA A 112 14.41 12.53 3.70
N HIS A 113 14.59 13.12 2.53
CA HIS A 113 14.04 14.45 2.22
C HIS A 113 12.76 14.43 1.39
N MET A 114 12.23 13.26 1.05
CA MET A 114 10.93 13.15 0.39
C MET A 114 9.82 13.52 1.36
N ALA A 115 8.74 14.13 0.85
CA ALA A 115 7.54 14.37 1.63
C ALA A 115 6.80 13.05 1.90
N VAL A 116 6.43 12.80 3.14
CA VAL A 116 5.61 11.66 3.54
C VAL A 116 4.42 12.12 4.36
N MET A 117 3.34 11.38 4.26
CA MET A 117 2.14 11.55 5.05
C MET A 117 2.27 10.77 6.36
N LYS A 118 1.77 11.34 7.44
CA LYS A 118 1.66 10.71 8.76
C LYS A 118 0.19 10.39 9.03
N VAL A 119 -0.09 9.12 9.25
CA VAL A 119 -1.42 8.62 9.62
C VAL A 119 -1.33 8.05 11.02
N VAL A 120 -2.21 8.49 11.91
CA VAL A 120 -2.33 7.97 13.29
C VAL A 120 -3.61 7.15 13.39
N ASN A 121 -3.49 5.95 13.94
CA ASN A 121 -4.65 5.14 14.31
C ASN A 121 -5.13 5.61 15.68
N ALA A 122 -6.19 6.41 15.71
CA ALA A 122 -6.71 7.00 16.95
C ALA A 122 -7.23 5.96 17.95
N ALA A 123 -7.58 4.75 17.49
CA ALA A 123 -8.06 3.68 18.37
C ALA A 123 -6.92 3.02 19.18
N TYR A 124 -5.69 2.99 18.63
CA TYR A 124 -4.56 2.24 19.21
C TYR A 124 -3.27 3.05 19.31
N ASP A 125 -3.29 4.30 18.92
CA ASP A 125 -2.19 5.26 19.03
C ASP A 125 -0.91 4.83 18.31
N ASN A 126 -1.02 4.03 17.26
CA ASN A 126 0.10 3.69 16.38
C ASN A 126 0.07 4.53 15.11
N THR A 127 1.21 4.62 14.43
CA THR A 127 1.44 5.52 13.31
C THR A 127 1.92 4.78 12.08
N SER A 128 1.52 5.25 10.91
CA SER A 128 2.00 4.77 9.61
C SER A 128 2.35 5.92 8.69
N PHE A 129 3.13 5.62 7.65
CA PHE A 129 3.68 6.61 6.72
C PHE A 129 3.57 6.13 5.28
N SER A 130 3.42 7.06 4.36
CA SER A 130 3.55 6.82 2.92
C SER A 130 3.94 8.10 2.21
N THR A 131 4.67 7.97 1.10
CA THR A 131 4.96 9.11 0.21
C THR A 131 3.70 9.64 -0.45
N LEU A 132 3.80 10.83 -1.04
CA LEU A 132 2.73 11.42 -1.86
C LEU A 132 2.71 10.74 -3.23
N ASN A 133 1.51 10.54 -3.78
CA ASN A 133 1.34 9.91 -5.08
C ASN A 133 1.63 10.89 -6.21
N GLU A 134 2.55 10.52 -7.09
CA GLU A 134 3.04 11.35 -8.19
C GLU A 134 2.19 11.25 -9.47
N GLY A 135 1.27 10.29 -9.54
CA GLY A 135 0.53 9.94 -10.75
C GLY A 135 1.05 8.66 -11.42
N ILE A 136 0.66 8.41 -12.66
CA ILE A 136 0.85 7.10 -13.33
C ILE A 136 1.86 7.11 -14.49
N GLY A 137 2.39 8.27 -14.86
CA GLY A 137 3.30 8.41 -16.01
C GLY A 137 4.76 8.19 -15.64
N LYS A 138 5.61 9.06 -16.19
CA LYS A 138 7.04 9.10 -15.89
C LYS A 138 7.26 9.72 -14.51
N VAL A 139 7.31 8.87 -13.49
CA VAL A 139 7.44 9.25 -12.08
C VAL A 139 8.44 8.34 -11.39
N LEU A 140 8.89 8.71 -10.20
CA LEU A 140 9.93 7.95 -9.47
C LEU A 140 9.48 6.51 -9.19
N ARG A 141 8.26 6.31 -8.72
CA ARG A 141 7.76 4.97 -8.35
C ARG A 141 7.74 3.97 -9.51
N PHE A 142 7.71 4.46 -10.74
CA PHE A 142 7.86 3.68 -11.97
C PHE A 142 9.29 3.73 -12.55
N GLY A 143 10.25 4.18 -11.77
CA GLY A 143 11.66 4.16 -12.11
C GLY A 143 12.16 5.35 -12.93
N GLY A 144 11.38 6.42 -13.05
CA GLY A 144 11.82 7.66 -13.69
C GLY A 144 12.78 8.45 -12.81
N TYR A 145 13.80 9.08 -13.42
CA TYR A 145 14.79 9.86 -12.68
C TYR A 145 15.38 11.02 -13.46
N ASP A 146 14.70 11.51 -14.50
CA ASP A 146 15.12 12.71 -15.20
C ASP A 146 14.82 14.00 -14.42
N ALA A 147 15.20 15.14 -14.98
CA ALA A 147 15.02 16.44 -14.34
C ALA A 147 13.56 16.72 -13.96
N GLU A 148 12.62 16.36 -14.81
CA GLU A 148 11.18 16.55 -14.55
C GLU A 148 10.70 15.77 -13.33
N VAL A 149 11.16 14.53 -13.15
CA VAL A 149 10.86 13.70 -11.98
C VAL A 149 11.42 14.32 -10.71
N LEU A 150 12.70 14.74 -10.75
CA LEU A 150 13.36 15.34 -9.60
C LEU A 150 12.74 16.69 -9.21
N GLU A 151 12.35 17.50 -10.17
CA GLU A 151 11.64 18.77 -9.94
C GLU A 151 10.26 18.53 -9.29
N ARG A 152 9.55 17.50 -9.71
CA ARG A 152 8.25 17.14 -9.10
C ARG A 152 8.43 16.70 -7.65
N LEU A 153 9.43 15.89 -7.36
CA LEU A 153 9.75 15.48 -5.98
C LEU A 153 10.09 16.69 -5.10
N ALA A 154 10.87 17.65 -5.65
CA ALA A 154 11.18 18.89 -4.96
C ALA A 154 9.93 19.74 -4.71
N TRP A 155 9.03 19.84 -5.69
CA TRP A 155 7.75 20.53 -5.53
C TRP A 155 6.86 19.86 -4.46
N MET A 156 6.82 18.55 -4.42
CA MET A 156 6.10 17.81 -3.38
C MET A 156 6.68 18.08 -1.99
N ARG A 157 8.00 18.12 -1.88
CA ARG A 157 8.70 18.43 -0.62
C ARG A 157 8.47 19.86 -0.15
N ASP A 158 8.54 20.84 -1.07
CA ASP A 158 8.64 22.25 -0.73
C ASP A 158 7.30 23.00 -0.85
N VAL A 159 6.34 22.49 -1.61
CA VAL A 159 5.06 23.16 -1.89
C VAL A 159 3.87 22.29 -1.47
N LEU A 160 3.70 21.12 -2.07
CA LEU A 160 2.52 20.28 -1.84
C LEU A 160 2.46 19.80 -0.38
N GLY A 161 3.54 19.27 0.14
CA GLY A 161 3.61 18.76 1.51
C GLY A 161 3.32 19.86 2.55
N PRO A 162 4.02 21.00 2.52
CA PRO A 162 3.74 22.12 3.42
C PRO A 162 2.32 22.66 3.31
N ALA A 163 1.74 22.72 2.11
CA ALA A 163 0.37 23.17 1.90
C ALA A 163 -0.65 22.22 2.54
N LEU A 164 -0.50 20.91 2.32
CA LEU A 164 -1.35 19.90 2.95
C LEU A 164 -1.20 19.89 4.48
N SER A 165 0.02 20.02 4.97
CA SER A 165 0.29 20.16 6.42
C SER A 165 -0.45 21.35 7.01
N ALA A 166 -0.40 22.51 6.35
CA ALA A 166 -1.12 23.71 6.79
C ALA A 166 -2.64 23.51 6.75
N ALA A 167 -3.17 22.86 5.70
CA ALA A 167 -4.59 22.55 5.60
C ALA A 167 -5.08 21.62 6.72
N LEU A 168 -4.28 20.63 7.10
CA LEU A 168 -4.62 19.69 8.17
C LEU A 168 -4.66 20.35 9.55
N ARG A 169 -3.92 21.45 9.76
CA ARG A 169 -3.95 22.20 11.03
C ARG A 169 -5.19 23.05 11.22
N VAL A 170 -5.91 23.36 10.15
CA VAL A 170 -7.14 24.18 10.20
C VAL A 170 -8.41 23.35 10.08
N THR A 171 -8.33 22.03 10.28
CA THR A 171 -9.52 21.18 10.48
C THR A 171 -10.27 21.65 11.74
N GLY A 172 -11.60 21.47 11.76
CA GLY A 172 -12.48 22.08 12.73
C GLY A 172 -12.13 21.85 14.20
N ASP A 173 -11.51 20.70 14.53
CA ASP A 173 -11.04 20.33 15.86
C ASP A 173 -9.50 20.29 15.96
N GLY A 174 -8.79 20.61 14.87
CA GLY A 174 -7.34 20.47 14.78
C GLY A 174 -6.85 19.02 14.77
N GLY A 175 -7.75 18.04 14.74
CA GLY A 175 -7.44 16.63 14.88
C GLY A 175 -7.05 15.92 13.59
N GLY A 176 -6.97 16.61 12.47
CA GLY A 176 -6.64 16.05 11.16
C GLY A 176 -7.86 15.57 10.36
N TYR A 177 -7.63 14.66 9.43
CA TYR A 177 -8.64 14.21 8.46
C TYR A 177 -8.92 12.71 8.65
N PRO A 178 -10.11 12.33 9.18
CA PRO A 178 -10.49 10.92 9.36
C PRO A 178 -10.61 10.19 8.02
N LEU A 179 -9.99 9.02 7.90
CA LEU A 179 -9.88 8.29 6.62
C LEU A 179 -10.91 7.17 6.47
N GLY A 180 -11.31 6.52 7.55
CA GLY A 180 -12.30 5.44 7.50
C GLY A 180 -13.61 5.82 6.80
N PRO A 181 -14.24 6.95 7.16
CA PRO A 181 -15.47 7.39 6.50
C PRO A 181 -15.32 7.66 5.00
N VAL A 182 -14.16 8.17 4.58
CA VAL A 182 -13.88 8.44 3.16
C VAL A 182 -13.77 7.13 2.38
N ILE A 183 -13.04 6.16 2.91
CA ILE A 183 -12.89 4.83 2.30
C ILE A 183 -14.25 4.14 2.19
N ALA A 184 -15.03 4.14 3.27
CA ALA A 184 -16.36 3.53 3.28
C ALA A 184 -17.28 4.18 2.24
N ARG A 185 -17.25 5.51 2.13
CA ARG A 185 -18.04 6.24 1.13
C ARG A 185 -17.58 5.95 -0.29
N ALA A 186 -16.28 5.89 -0.53
CA ALA A 186 -15.71 5.58 -1.84
C ALA A 186 -16.12 4.19 -2.33
N LEU A 187 -16.18 3.19 -1.44
CA LEU A 187 -16.71 1.86 -1.77
C LEU A 187 -18.15 1.92 -2.29
N THR A 188 -18.99 2.79 -1.73
CA THR A 188 -20.38 2.98 -2.21
C THR A 188 -20.44 3.73 -3.54
N MET A 189 -19.36 4.39 -3.93
CA MET A 189 -19.25 5.17 -5.17
C MET A 189 -18.53 4.40 -6.30
N GLY A 190 -18.20 3.13 -6.08
CA GLY A 190 -17.59 2.29 -7.10
C GLY A 190 -16.06 2.27 -7.11
N ASP A 191 -15.40 2.68 -6.05
CA ASP A 191 -13.97 2.48 -5.82
C ASP A 191 -13.76 1.18 -5.02
N GLU A 192 -12.93 0.27 -5.54
CA GLU A 192 -12.51 -0.91 -4.75
C GLU A 192 -11.26 -0.63 -3.90
N MET A 193 -10.70 0.56 -4.04
CA MET A 193 -9.61 1.10 -3.21
C MET A 193 -8.22 0.51 -3.49
N HIS A 194 -8.01 -0.13 -4.63
CA HIS A 194 -6.66 -0.49 -5.08
C HIS A 194 -6.42 -0.02 -6.52
N GLN A 195 -7.11 -0.61 -7.50
CA GLN A 195 -6.99 -0.18 -8.89
C GLN A 195 -7.67 1.16 -9.13
N ARG A 196 -8.77 1.41 -8.45
CA ARG A 196 -9.52 2.66 -8.56
C ARG A 196 -9.55 3.37 -7.20
N ASN A 197 -9.16 4.64 -7.23
CA ASN A 197 -9.22 5.57 -6.10
C ASN A 197 -9.78 6.93 -6.52
N ILE A 198 -10.47 6.98 -7.66
CA ILE A 198 -10.94 8.24 -8.24
C ILE A 198 -12.01 8.92 -7.37
N ALA A 199 -12.95 8.16 -6.83
CA ALA A 199 -13.95 8.70 -5.92
C ALA A 199 -13.33 9.19 -4.61
N ALA A 200 -12.46 8.40 -4.01
CA ALA A 200 -11.74 8.79 -2.79
C ALA A 200 -10.85 10.02 -3.02
N SER A 201 -10.16 10.09 -4.15
CA SER A 201 -9.33 11.25 -4.51
C SER A 201 -10.18 12.49 -4.75
N ALA A 202 -11.35 12.37 -5.38
CA ALA A 202 -12.29 13.47 -5.58
C ALA A 202 -12.86 13.97 -4.24
N LEU A 203 -13.21 13.08 -3.33
CA LEU A 203 -13.69 13.44 -2.00
C LEU A 203 -12.58 14.18 -1.21
N PHE A 204 -11.36 13.67 -1.27
CA PHE A 204 -10.21 14.31 -0.62
C PHE A 204 -9.95 15.71 -1.18
N ALA A 205 -9.91 15.86 -2.50
CA ALA A 205 -9.71 17.16 -3.15
C ALA A 205 -10.81 18.16 -2.78
N LYS A 206 -12.06 17.71 -2.76
CA LYS A 206 -13.23 18.52 -2.36
C LYS A 206 -13.10 18.99 -0.90
N ASP A 207 -12.68 18.10 0.00
CA ASP A 207 -12.57 18.42 1.43
C ASP A 207 -11.35 19.29 1.73
N MET A 208 -10.25 19.11 0.99
CA MET A 208 -9.03 19.91 1.16
C MET A 208 -9.17 21.35 0.64
N ALA A 209 -9.97 21.59 -0.39
CA ALA A 209 -10.08 22.90 -1.01
C ALA A 209 -10.44 24.03 0.00
N PRO A 210 -11.48 23.92 0.83
CA PRO A 210 -11.78 24.96 1.81
C PRO A 210 -10.71 25.06 2.93
N LEU A 211 -10.05 23.95 3.26
CA LEU A 211 -8.96 23.97 4.27
C LEU A 211 -7.72 24.69 3.72
N LEU A 212 -7.36 24.44 2.48
CA LEU A 212 -6.28 25.17 1.81
C LEU A 212 -6.57 26.67 1.72
N ALA A 213 -7.82 27.03 1.43
CA ALA A 213 -8.24 28.44 1.39
C ALA A 213 -8.14 29.13 2.76
N ARG A 214 -8.35 28.42 3.87
CA ARG A 214 -8.26 28.94 5.23
C ARG A 214 -6.85 28.94 5.80
N ALA A 215 -5.92 28.25 5.18
CA ALA A 215 -4.60 27.93 5.74
C ALA A 215 -3.57 29.06 5.59
N ASP A 216 -3.98 30.27 5.21
CA ASP A 216 -3.09 31.43 5.01
C ASP A 216 -1.90 31.12 4.09
N LEU A 217 -2.20 30.52 2.95
CA LEU A 217 -1.23 30.19 1.90
C LEU A 217 -1.30 31.22 0.77
N PRO A 218 -0.20 31.47 0.05
CA PRO A 218 -0.25 32.28 -1.17
C PRO A 218 -1.30 31.73 -2.14
N SER A 219 -2.07 32.61 -2.79
CA SER A 219 -3.15 32.21 -3.73
C SER A 219 -2.64 31.34 -4.89
N GLY A 220 -1.40 31.60 -5.36
CA GLY A 220 -0.76 30.79 -6.37
C GLY A 220 -0.48 29.36 -5.91
N VAL A 221 -0.09 29.17 -4.65
CA VAL A 221 0.10 27.85 -4.04
C VAL A 221 -1.22 27.10 -3.92
N VAL A 222 -2.27 27.76 -3.45
CA VAL A 222 -3.61 27.16 -3.36
C VAL A 222 -4.08 26.69 -4.75
N ALA A 223 -3.89 27.50 -5.78
CA ALA A 223 -4.25 27.14 -7.15
C ALA A 223 -3.47 25.93 -7.66
N GLU A 224 -2.14 25.90 -7.49
CA GLU A 224 -1.30 24.76 -7.91
C GLU A 224 -1.70 23.47 -7.21
N VAL A 225 -1.89 23.53 -5.90
CA VAL A 225 -2.20 22.34 -5.08
C VAL A 225 -3.58 21.80 -5.39
N THR A 226 -4.60 22.67 -5.49
CA THR A 226 -5.96 22.25 -5.86
C THR A 226 -6.02 21.68 -7.28
N ASP A 227 -5.28 22.26 -8.22
CA ASP A 227 -5.16 21.73 -9.58
C ASP A 227 -4.52 20.33 -9.60
N PHE A 228 -3.42 20.15 -8.88
CA PHE A 228 -2.75 18.85 -8.77
C PHE A 228 -3.67 17.79 -8.16
N LEU A 229 -4.34 18.09 -7.05
CA LEU A 229 -5.28 17.17 -6.41
C LEU A 229 -6.45 16.83 -7.31
N GLY A 230 -6.96 17.82 -8.04
CA GLY A 230 -8.12 17.66 -8.95
C GLY A 230 -7.84 16.77 -10.16
N ARG A 231 -6.59 16.69 -10.61
CA ARG A 231 -6.19 15.89 -11.80
C ARG A 231 -5.48 14.59 -11.48
N THR A 232 -5.17 14.30 -10.20
CA THR A 232 -4.44 13.09 -9.79
C THR A 232 -5.41 12.06 -9.23
N ASP A 233 -5.99 11.27 -10.10
CA ASP A 233 -7.05 10.30 -9.78
C ASP A 233 -6.62 9.21 -8.79
N GLN A 234 -5.32 8.96 -8.67
CA GLN A 234 -4.77 7.96 -7.74
C GLN A 234 -4.17 8.58 -6.47
N PHE A 235 -4.35 9.86 -6.24
CA PHE A 235 -3.72 10.52 -5.10
C PHE A 235 -4.05 9.85 -3.76
N PHE A 236 -5.29 9.40 -3.59
CA PHE A 236 -5.74 8.75 -2.35
C PHE A 236 -5.19 7.33 -2.16
N LEU A 237 -4.60 6.70 -3.15
CA LEU A 237 -4.04 5.34 -3.01
C LEU A 237 -3.02 5.29 -1.86
N ASN A 238 -2.06 6.19 -1.82
CA ASN A 238 -1.03 6.22 -0.79
C ASN A 238 -1.62 6.52 0.60
N ILE A 239 -2.64 7.35 0.66
CA ILE A 239 -3.38 7.66 1.90
C ILE A 239 -4.11 6.41 2.41
N ALA A 240 -4.83 5.73 1.53
CA ALA A 240 -5.54 4.49 1.86
C ALA A 240 -4.57 3.37 2.27
N MET A 241 -3.41 3.28 1.62
CA MET A 241 -2.35 2.35 2.00
C MET A 241 -1.86 2.61 3.43
N ALA A 242 -1.55 3.86 3.77
CA ALA A 242 -1.13 4.23 5.12
C ALA A 242 -2.23 3.96 6.16
N ALA A 243 -3.49 4.25 5.83
CA ALA A 243 -4.63 3.93 6.68
C ALA A 243 -4.74 2.42 6.96
N SER A 244 -4.61 1.61 5.92
CA SER A 244 -4.65 0.15 6.03
C SER A 244 -3.46 -0.39 6.81
N LYS A 245 -2.26 0.15 6.59
CA LYS A 245 -1.05 -0.19 7.34
C LYS A 245 -1.22 0.10 8.83
N ALA A 246 -1.75 1.25 9.20
CA ALA A 246 -2.00 1.60 10.60
C ALA A 246 -2.96 0.61 11.27
N SER A 247 -4.03 0.22 10.59
CA SER A 247 -5.01 -0.74 11.11
C SER A 247 -4.41 -2.15 11.25
N ALA A 248 -3.64 -2.60 10.26
CA ALA A 248 -2.98 -3.90 10.28
C ALA A 248 -1.88 -3.96 11.35
N ASP A 249 -1.09 -2.92 11.50
CA ASP A 249 0.01 -2.88 12.48
C ASP A 249 -0.50 -2.88 13.93
N ALA A 250 -1.64 -2.26 14.20
CA ALA A 250 -2.28 -2.36 15.51
C ALA A 250 -2.59 -3.83 15.86
N ALA A 251 -3.07 -4.60 14.89
CA ALA A 251 -3.37 -6.02 15.08
C ALA A 251 -2.12 -6.88 15.30
N ARG A 252 -0.95 -6.44 14.85
CA ARG A 252 0.32 -7.15 15.08
C ARG A 252 0.75 -7.19 16.55
N ALA A 253 0.14 -6.39 17.42
CA ALA A 253 0.31 -6.50 18.87
C ALA A 253 -0.25 -7.83 19.41
N ILE A 254 -1.13 -8.49 18.67
CA ILE A 254 -1.63 -9.83 18.97
C ILE A 254 -0.70 -10.83 18.28
N ARG A 255 0.17 -11.46 19.06
CA ARG A 255 1.15 -12.44 18.56
C ARG A 255 0.61 -13.85 18.66
N ALA A 256 -0.56 -14.04 18.11
CA ALA A 256 -1.31 -15.30 18.08
C ALA A 256 -2.20 -15.36 16.84
N GLY A 257 -2.59 -16.57 16.46
CA GLY A 257 -3.49 -16.78 15.35
C GLY A 257 -2.80 -16.98 14.01
N SER A 258 -3.61 -17.04 12.98
CA SER A 258 -3.22 -17.40 11.61
C SER A 258 -3.66 -16.37 10.56
N VAL A 259 -3.89 -15.12 10.97
CA VAL A 259 -4.34 -14.04 10.10
C VAL A 259 -3.16 -13.32 9.48
N VAL A 260 -3.24 -13.10 8.18
CA VAL A 260 -2.28 -12.30 7.41
C VAL A 260 -2.35 -10.83 7.86
N THR A 261 -1.24 -10.27 8.28
CA THR A 261 -1.11 -8.88 8.73
C THR A 261 -0.39 -7.98 7.74
N ALA A 262 0.30 -8.56 6.76
CA ALA A 262 0.89 -7.83 5.64
C ALA A 262 1.01 -8.74 4.43
N MET A 263 0.82 -8.15 3.26
CA MET A 263 1.20 -8.71 1.96
C MET A 263 1.95 -7.63 1.19
N ALA A 264 3.10 -7.96 0.63
CA ALA A 264 3.95 -7.00 -0.06
C ALA A 264 4.80 -7.68 -1.13
N ARG A 265 5.24 -6.91 -2.14
CA ARG A 265 5.99 -7.44 -3.29
C ARG A 265 7.13 -6.49 -3.65
N ASN A 266 8.26 -7.06 -4.03
CA ASN A 266 9.43 -6.28 -4.40
C ASN A 266 9.88 -6.50 -5.86
N GLY A 267 9.02 -7.09 -6.69
CA GLY A 267 9.36 -7.41 -8.08
C GLY A 267 10.20 -8.67 -8.25
N TYR A 268 10.59 -9.30 -7.16
CA TYR A 268 11.37 -10.54 -7.11
C TYR A 268 10.65 -11.59 -6.26
N GLU A 269 10.30 -11.23 -5.02
CA GLU A 269 9.53 -12.06 -4.11
C GLU A 269 8.24 -11.38 -3.65
N PHE A 270 7.22 -12.20 -3.45
CA PHE A 270 6.02 -11.89 -2.69
C PHE A 270 6.27 -12.29 -1.24
N GLY A 271 5.88 -11.46 -0.29
CA GLY A 271 6.01 -11.77 1.12
C GLY A 271 4.72 -11.57 1.87
N ILE A 272 4.50 -12.40 2.88
CA ILE A 272 3.40 -12.25 3.85
C ILE A 272 3.96 -12.24 5.27
N ARG A 273 3.24 -11.55 6.16
CA ARG A 273 3.38 -11.63 7.62
C ARG A 273 2.08 -12.19 8.20
N VAL A 274 2.21 -12.90 9.31
CA VAL A 274 1.07 -13.60 9.96
C VAL A 274 1.07 -13.27 11.44
N SER A 275 -0.10 -13.04 12.02
CA SER A 275 -0.25 -12.60 13.40
C SER A 275 0.47 -13.47 14.42
N GLY A 276 0.34 -14.79 14.32
CA GLY A 276 1.01 -15.74 15.23
C GLY A 276 2.50 -15.92 14.99
N LEU A 277 3.07 -15.32 13.96
CA LEU A 277 4.47 -15.48 13.55
C LEU A 277 5.31 -14.19 13.62
N GLY A 278 4.74 -13.14 14.21
CA GLY A 278 5.43 -11.88 14.46
C GLY A 278 5.81 -11.12 13.20
N ASP A 279 7.07 -10.68 13.15
CA ASP A 279 7.58 -9.83 12.07
C ASP A 279 8.28 -10.62 10.95
N ARG A 280 8.22 -11.93 11.02
CA ARG A 280 8.87 -12.82 10.06
C ARG A 280 8.15 -12.76 8.71
N TRP A 281 8.92 -12.62 7.65
CA TRP A 281 8.45 -12.71 6.27
C TRP A 281 8.45 -14.17 5.79
N PHE A 282 7.37 -14.55 5.11
CA PHE A 282 7.28 -15.81 4.37
C PHE A 282 7.18 -15.46 2.91
N THR A 283 8.17 -15.88 2.13
CA THR A 283 8.36 -15.43 0.75
C THR A 283 8.30 -16.55 -0.26
N ALA A 284 7.94 -16.18 -1.48
CA ALA A 284 8.02 -17.03 -2.67
C ALA A 284 8.21 -16.14 -3.89
N PRO A 285 8.68 -16.67 -5.03
CA PRO A 285 8.81 -15.89 -6.25
C PRO A 285 7.50 -15.22 -6.64
N VAL A 286 7.55 -13.95 -7.08
CA VAL A 286 6.38 -13.21 -7.53
C VAL A 286 5.81 -13.80 -8.82
N ASN A 287 4.49 -13.66 -8.99
CA ASN A 287 3.83 -13.79 -10.28
C ASN A 287 3.87 -12.45 -11.02
N THR A 288 3.60 -12.48 -12.32
CA THR A 288 3.46 -11.26 -13.13
C THR A 288 1.98 -10.97 -13.35
N PRO A 289 1.52 -9.72 -13.16
CA PRO A 289 0.13 -9.35 -13.42
C PRO A 289 -0.27 -9.60 -14.87
N THR A 290 -1.51 -10.01 -15.07
CA THR A 290 -2.15 -10.16 -16.37
C THR A 290 -3.40 -9.30 -16.43
N GLY A 291 -3.73 -8.75 -17.60
CA GLY A 291 -4.89 -7.88 -17.75
C GLY A 291 -4.95 -7.21 -19.10
N LEU A 292 -5.46 -5.99 -19.12
CA LEU A 292 -5.56 -5.15 -20.32
C LEU A 292 -4.44 -4.12 -20.36
N PHE A 293 -3.89 -3.93 -21.55
CA PHE A 293 -2.78 -3.00 -21.79
C PHE A 293 -3.27 -1.74 -22.51
N PHE A 294 -2.63 -0.62 -22.20
CA PHE A 294 -2.79 0.61 -22.94
C PHE A 294 -2.23 0.42 -24.36
N THR A 295 -2.72 1.21 -25.32
CA THR A 295 -2.31 1.12 -26.73
C THR A 295 -0.78 1.15 -26.89
N GLY A 296 -0.23 0.19 -27.58
CA GLY A 296 1.20 0.07 -27.86
C GLY A 296 1.99 -0.79 -26.87
N TYR A 297 1.32 -1.37 -25.88
CA TYR A 297 1.96 -2.24 -24.88
C TYR A 297 1.33 -3.63 -24.86
N ASP A 298 2.08 -4.61 -24.40
CA ASP A 298 1.62 -6.00 -24.28
C ASP A 298 2.27 -6.71 -23.07
N GLN A 299 1.86 -7.96 -22.85
CA GLN A 299 2.30 -8.77 -21.71
C GLN A 299 3.83 -8.95 -21.63
N SER A 300 4.55 -8.92 -22.76
CA SER A 300 6.00 -9.06 -22.77
C SER A 300 6.73 -7.90 -22.08
N GLN A 301 6.06 -6.76 -21.94
CA GLN A 301 6.60 -5.54 -21.31
C GLN A 301 6.18 -5.40 -19.84
N ALA A 302 5.37 -6.35 -19.34
CA ALA A 302 4.87 -6.31 -17.97
C ALA A 302 5.98 -6.63 -16.97
N CYS A 303 6.16 -5.74 -15.99
CA CYS A 303 7.06 -5.98 -14.87
C CYS A 303 6.45 -7.02 -13.90
N PRO A 304 7.28 -7.86 -13.26
CA PRO A 304 6.81 -8.70 -12.17
C PRO A 304 6.13 -7.88 -11.06
N ASP A 305 5.24 -8.53 -10.31
CA ASP A 305 4.43 -7.88 -9.27
C ASP A 305 5.30 -7.17 -8.22
N MET A 306 4.96 -5.92 -7.94
CA MET A 306 5.70 -5.08 -6.99
C MET A 306 4.80 -4.09 -6.26
N GLY A 307 5.24 -3.64 -5.11
CA GLY A 307 4.59 -2.62 -4.31
C GLY A 307 4.04 -3.13 -2.99
N ASP A 308 3.81 -2.21 -2.07
CA ASP A 308 3.14 -2.48 -0.79
C ASP A 308 1.62 -2.31 -0.88
N SER A 309 1.11 -1.99 -2.06
CA SER A 309 -0.33 -1.72 -2.25
C SER A 309 -1.22 -2.92 -1.96
N ALA A 310 -0.68 -4.15 -1.89
CA ALA A 310 -1.40 -5.32 -1.42
C ALA A 310 -1.83 -5.22 0.06
N ILE A 311 -1.38 -4.21 0.80
CA ILE A 311 -1.94 -3.89 2.11
C ILE A 311 -3.45 -3.58 2.02
N MET A 312 -3.93 -3.14 0.86
CA MET A 312 -5.35 -2.94 0.61
C MET A 312 -6.11 -4.26 0.67
N GLU A 313 -5.63 -5.30 0.00
CA GLU A 313 -6.22 -6.63 0.05
C GLU A 313 -6.04 -7.27 1.43
N THR A 314 -4.97 -6.98 2.13
CA THR A 314 -4.77 -7.42 3.53
C THR A 314 -5.91 -6.93 4.43
N LEU A 315 -6.44 -5.74 4.18
CA LEU A 315 -7.58 -5.15 4.89
C LEU A 315 -8.93 -5.44 4.20
N GLY A 316 -8.98 -6.35 3.25
CA GLY A 316 -10.22 -6.77 2.61
C GLY A 316 -10.68 -5.87 1.47
N LEU A 317 -9.87 -4.92 1.05
CA LEU A 317 -10.16 -4.01 -0.05
C LEU A 317 -9.53 -4.51 -1.36
N GLY A 318 -9.56 -3.72 -2.40
CA GLY A 318 -8.98 -4.09 -3.69
C GLY A 318 -9.64 -5.33 -4.28
N GLY A 319 -8.84 -6.32 -4.67
CA GLY A 319 -9.32 -7.59 -5.26
C GLY A 319 -10.28 -8.36 -4.37
N MET A 320 -10.18 -8.22 -3.04
CA MET A 320 -11.10 -8.86 -2.10
C MET A 320 -12.53 -8.30 -2.20
N SER A 321 -12.66 -7.03 -2.52
CA SER A 321 -13.93 -6.30 -2.58
C SER A 321 -14.27 -5.81 -3.98
N ILE A 322 -13.83 -6.52 -5.01
CA ILE A 322 -14.04 -6.11 -6.41
C ILE A 322 -15.53 -5.96 -6.77
N VAL A 323 -16.42 -6.65 -6.09
CA VAL A 323 -17.87 -6.51 -6.29
C VAL A 323 -18.37 -5.08 -6.02
N ALA A 324 -17.66 -4.31 -5.22
CA ALA A 324 -17.96 -2.88 -5.00
C ALA A 324 -17.72 -2.02 -6.25
N ALA A 325 -16.89 -2.49 -7.18
CA ALA A 325 -16.46 -1.74 -8.36
C ALA A 325 -16.50 -2.60 -9.63
N PRO A 326 -17.69 -3.05 -10.06
CA PRO A 326 -17.81 -3.91 -11.23
C PRO A 326 -17.30 -3.26 -12.52
N GLY A 327 -17.26 -1.92 -12.60
CA GLY A 327 -16.62 -1.20 -13.70
C GLY A 327 -15.12 -1.43 -13.78
N VAL A 328 -14.46 -1.67 -12.67
CA VAL A 328 -13.02 -2.03 -12.62
C VAL A 328 -12.79 -3.40 -13.24
N THR A 329 -13.69 -4.33 -13.08
CA THR A 329 -13.60 -5.68 -13.65
C THR A 329 -13.44 -5.62 -15.18
N ARG A 330 -14.16 -4.75 -15.84
CA ARG A 330 -13.99 -4.49 -17.28
C ARG A 330 -12.64 -3.88 -17.61
N PHE A 331 -12.21 -2.91 -16.83
CA PHE A 331 -10.92 -2.24 -16.99
C PHE A 331 -9.75 -3.19 -16.78
N LEU A 332 -9.90 -4.16 -15.88
CA LEU A 332 -8.90 -5.21 -15.65
C LEU A 332 -8.96 -6.35 -16.69
N GLY A 333 -9.97 -6.38 -17.54
CA GLY A 333 -10.17 -7.47 -18.51
C GLY A 333 -10.65 -8.77 -17.91
N THR A 334 -11.27 -8.73 -16.72
CA THR A 334 -11.72 -9.92 -15.99
C THR A 334 -13.23 -10.17 -16.08
N GLY A 335 -13.98 -9.36 -16.84
CA GLY A 335 -15.39 -9.59 -17.15
C GLY A 335 -16.34 -8.50 -16.65
N GLY A 336 -17.55 -8.88 -16.24
CA GLY A 336 -18.61 -8.00 -15.78
C GLY A 336 -18.95 -8.16 -14.29
N PHE A 337 -20.18 -7.76 -13.91
CA PHE A 337 -20.64 -7.84 -12.53
C PHE A 337 -20.63 -9.25 -11.95
N GLU A 338 -21.07 -10.25 -12.73
CA GLU A 338 -21.11 -11.65 -12.26
C GLU A 338 -19.69 -12.16 -11.93
N ASP A 339 -18.69 -11.74 -12.69
CA ASP A 339 -17.31 -12.10 -12.45
C ASP A 339 -16.76 -11.39 -11.20
N ALA A 340 -17.12 -10.12 -11.00
CA ALA A 340 -16.78 -9.37 -9.80
C ALA A 340 -17.39 -10.02 -8.55
N LEU A 341 -18.66 -10.39 -8.61
CA LEU A 341 -19.36 -11.09 -7.53
C LEU A 341 -18.69 -12.43 -7.22
N ALA A 342 -18.43 -13.24 -8.24
CA ALA A 342 -17.78 -14.54 -8.07
C ALA A 342 -16.40 -14.40 -7.42
N THR A 343 -15.62 -13.40 -7.80
CA THR A 343 -14.29 -13.14 -7.22
C THR A 343 -14.39 -12.77 -5.74
N THR A 344 -15.29 -11.86 -5.36
CA THR A 344 -15.48 -11.49 -3.95
C THR A 344 -15.98 -12.67 -3.12
N GLU A 345 -16.90 -13.48 -3.64
CA GLU A 345 -17.38 -14.68 -2.97
C GLU A 345 -16.27 -15.73 -2.82
N GLU A 346 -15.41 -15.89 -3.80
CA GLU A 346 -14.22 -16.74 -3.69
C GLU A 346 -13.28 -16.23 -2.58
N MET A 347 -13.02 -14.94 -2.53
CA MET A 347 -12.19 -14.35 -1.48
C MET A 347 -12.79 -14.50 -0.09
N ALA A 348 -14.11 -14.47 0.02
CA ALA A 348 -14.81 -14.73 1.30
C ALA A 348 -14.56 -16.14 1.86
N GLU A 349 -14.16 -17.10 1.02
CA GLU A 349 -13.83 -18.46 1.45
C GLU A 349 -12.50 -18.57 2.21
N ILE A 350 -11.63 -17.58 2.10
CA ILE A 350 -10.30 -17.59 2.73
C ILE A 350 -10.13 -16.60 3.87
N VAL A 351 -11.22 -15.97 4.32
CA VAL A 351 -11.20 -14.97 5.40
C VAL A 351 -12.00 -15.46 6.62
N THR A 352 -11.73 -14.83 7.76
CA THR A 352 -12.38 -15.17 9.05
C THR A 352 -13.51 -14.22 9.40
N GLY A 353 -13.71 -13.13 8.68
CA GLY A 353 -14.74 -12.16 9.02
C GLY A 353 -15.09 -11.17 7.92
N HIS A 354 -15.97 -10.26 8.27
CA HIS A 354 -16.41 -9.16 7.42
C HIS A 354 -16.28 -7.85 8.19
N ASN A 355 -15.86 -6.78 7.52
CA ASN A 355 -15.68 -5.48 8.15
C ASN A 355 -17.01 -4.69 8.17
N PRO A 356 -17.66 -4.52 9.32
CA PRO A 356 -18.95 -3.83 9.41
C PRO A 356 -18.83 -2.32 9.09
N ALA A 357 -17.64 -1.76 9.17
CA ALA A 357 -17.37 -0.36 8.82
C ALA A 357 -17.24 -0.13 7.31
N MET A 358 -17.16 -1.20 6.52
CA MET A 358 -16.96 -1.17 5.06
C MET A 358 -18.07 -1.97 4.34
N PRO A 359 -19.36 -1.57 4.48
CA PRO A 359 -20.45 -2.27 3.82
C PRO A 359 -20.43 -2.05 2.31
N ILE A 360 -20.71 -3.11 1.54
CA ILE A 360 -20.68 -3.08 0.07
C ILE A 360 -22.13 -3.17 -0.45
N PRO A 361 -22.69 -2.07 -0.96
CA PRO A 361 -24.10 -2.04 -1.42
C PRO A 361 -24.42 -3.09 -2.49
N THR A 362 -23.51 -3.29 -3.46
CA THR A 362 -23.67 -4.29 -4.54
C THR A 362 -23.57 -5.72 -4.07
N TRP A 363 -23.26 -5.95 -2.79
CA TRP A 363 -23.16 -7.27 -2.17
C TRP A 363 -24.12 -7.40 -0.98
N GLY A 364 -25.31 -6.86 -1.11
CA GLY A 364 -26.34 -6.90 -0.07
C GLY A 364 -25.93 -6.18 1.21
N PHE A 365 -25.07 -5.18 1.13
CA PHE A 365 -24.50 -4.42 2.27
C PHE A 365 -23.68 -5.28 3.23
N GLN A 366 -23.24 -6.46 2.82
CA GLN A 366 -22.24 -7.21 3.58
C GLN A 366 -20.93 -6.40 3.67
N GLY A 367 -20.25 -6.52 4.80
CA GLY A 367 -18.95 -5.89 5.01
C GLY A 367 -17.87 -6.52 4.14
N ALA A 368 -16.86 -5.74 3.78
CA ALA A 368 -15.70 -6.23 3.05
C ALA A 368 -15.11 -7.47 3.74
N PRO A 369 -14.80 -8.55 2.98
CA PRO A 369 -14.21 -9.76 3.57
C PRO A 369 -12.82 -9.44 4.11
N ILE A 370 -12.55 -9.75 5.36
CA ILE A 370 -11.32 -9.38 6.05
C ILE A 370 -10.81 -10.51 6.95
N GLY A 371 -9.51 -10.55 7.18
CA GLY A 371 -8.88 -11.55 8.01
C GLY A 371 -8.50 -12.78 7.19
N ILE A 372 -7.61 -12.63 6.22
CA ILE A 372 -7.11 -13.75 5.43
C ILE A 372 -6.44 -14.75 6.37
N ASP A 373 -6.97 -15.98 6.40
CA ASP A 373 -6.44 -17.07 7.24
C ASP A 373 -5.56 -17.98 6.37
N ILE A 374 -4.28 -18.08 6.70
CA ILE A 374 -3.34 -18.91 5.94
C ILE A 374 -3.76 -20.38 5.90
N ARG A 375 -4.46 -20.86 6.92
CA ARG A 375 -4.98 -22.24 6.97
C ARG A 375 -6.05 -22.47 5.91
N LEU A 376 -6.96 -21.52 5.74
CA LEU A 376 -8.00 -21.58 4.72
C LEU A 376 -7.40 -21.49 3.32
N VAL A 377 -6.37 -20.66 3.12
CA VAL A 377 -5.67 -20.55 1.84
C VAL A 377 -5.05 -21.91 1.46
N VAL A 378 -4.31 -22.53 2.35
CA VAL A 378 -3.68 -23.84 2.07
C VAL A 378 -4.72 -24.94 1.90
N GLN A 379 -5.74 -24.95 2.74
CA GLN A 379 -6.81 -25.96 2.71
C GLN A 379 -7.63 -25.91 1.41
N THR A 380 -7.96 -24.73 0.92
CA THR A 380 -8.76 -24.54 -0.30
C THR A 380 -7.95 -24.49 -1.58
N GLY A 381 -6.67 -24.16 -1.49
CA GLY A 381 -5.82 -23.84 -2.63
C GLY A 381 -6.14 -22.48 -3.27
N ILE A 382 -7.05 -21.70 -2.70
CA ILE A 382 -7.41 -20.36 -3.16
C ILE A 382 -6.44 -19.36 -2.52
N THR A 383 -5.69 -18.62 -3.35
CA THR A 383 -4.82 -17.57 -2.90
C THR A 383 -5.46 -16.18 -3.09
N PRO A 384 -5.09 -15.18 -2.28
CA PRO A 384 -5.61 -13.84 -2.47
C PRO A 384 -5.34 -13.32 -3.87
N ILE A 385 -6.35 -12.68 -4.46
CA ILE A 385 -6.23 -11.96 -5.71
C ILE A 385 -5.88 -10.50 -5.40
N ILE A 386 -4.87 -9.99 -6.10
CA ILE A 386 -4.38 -8.63 -5.94
C ILE A 386 -4.71 -7.87 -7.22
N ASN A 387 -5.47 -6.79 -7.11
CA ASN A 387 -5.62 -5.85 -8.21
C ASN A 387 -4.34 -5.02 -8.33
N SER A 388 -3.84 -4.83 -9.52
CA SER A 388 -2.56 -4.17 -9.73
C SER A 388 -2.53 -3.35 -11.01
N GLY A 389 -1.99 -2.15 -10.95
CA GLY A 389 -1.46 -1.50 -12.14
C GLY A 389 -0.28 -2.32 -12.67
N ILE A 390 -0.15 -2.41 -13.98
CA ILE A 390 0.96 -3.12 -14.62
C ILE A 390 2.03 -2.09 -14.98
N ALA A 391 3.21 -2.22 -14.33
CA ALA A 391 4.35 -1.38 -14.63
C ALA A 391 5.13 -1.93 -15.83
N SER A 392 5.79 -1.04 -16.59
CA SER A 392 6.73 -1.44 -17.63
C SER A 392 8.03 -2.01 -17.02
N ILE A 393 8.61 -3.00 -17.70
CA ILE A 393 9.99 -3.45 -17.39
C ILE A 393 11.04 -2.38 -17.68
N HIS A 394 10.69 -1.33 -18.41
CA HIS A 394 11.59 -0.23 -18.73
C HIS A 394 11.39 0.93 -17.76
N PRO A 395 12.44 1.38 -17.05
CA PRO A 395 12.36 2.48 -16.11
C PRO A 395 11.80 3.76 -16.73
N GLY A 396 10.88 4.42 -16.03
CA GLY A 396 10.35 5.71 -16.43
C GLY A 396 9.24 5.70 -17.47
N VAL A 397 8.83 4.57 -17.98
CA VAL A 397 7.69 4.46 -18.90
C VAL A 397 6.36 4.68 -18.15
N GLY A 398 6.25 4.16 -16.94
CA GLY A 398 5.06 4.29 -16.12
C GLY A 398 4.15 3.07 -16.17
N GLN A 399 2.87 3.29 -15.88
CA GLN A 399 1.86 2.26 -15.96
C GLN A 399 1.51 1.98 -17.43
N ILE A 400 1.53 0.73 -17.83
CA ILE A 400 1.24 0.29 -19.20
C ILE A 400 -0.06 -0.51 -19.33
N GLY A 401 -0.70 -0.80 -18.21
CA GLY A 401 -1.95 -1.55 -18.18
C GLY A 401 -2.47 -1.70 -16.77
N ALA A 402 -3.55 -2.48 -16.65
CA ALA A 402 -4.14 -2.82 -15.37
C ALA A 402 -4.60 -4.27 -15.40
N GLY A 403 -4.42 -4.97 -14.29
CA GLY A 403 -4.74 -6.38 -14.22
C GLY A 403 -4.85 -6.91 -12.81
N THR A 404 -4.77 -8.21 -12.72
CA THR A 404 -4.80 -8.94 -11.46
C THR A 404 -3.63 -9.91 -11.40
N VAL A 405 -3.26 -10.28 -10.18
CA VAL A 405 -2.24 -11.26 -9.90
C VAL A 405 -2.62 -12.07 -8.67
N ARG A 406 -2.35 -13.36 -8.67
CA ARG A 406 -2.55 -14.20 -7.49
C ARG A 406 -1.29 -14.18 -6.61
N ALA A 407 -1.49 -14.12 -5.31
CA ALA A 407 -0.41 -14.37 -4.37
C ALA A 407 0.10 -15.82 -4.55
N PRO A 408 1.42 -16.06 -4.50
CA PRO A 408 1.96 -17.41 -4.65
C PRO A 408 1.65 -18.27 -3.42
N LEU A 409 1.18 -19.49 -3.63
CA LEU A 409 0.78 -20.42 -2.58
C LEU A 409 1.94 -20.73 -1.60
N GLY A 410 3.17 -20.75 -2.10
CA GLY A 410 4.36 -21.08 -1.31
C GLY A 410 4.55 -20.21 -0.05
N CYS A 411 4.15 -18.94 -0.08
CA CYS A 411 4.17 -18.08 1.10
C CYS A 411 3.29 -18.65 2.23
N PHE A 412 2.10 -19.09 1.86
CA PHE A 412 1.09 -19.59 2.80
C PHE A 412 1.44 -20.98 3.33
N THR A 413 1.96 -21.84 2.47
CA THR A 413 2.42 -23.18 2.86
C THR A 413 3.55 -23.10 3.87
N SER A 414 4.57 -22.28 3.62
CA SER A 414 5.69 -22.07 4.54
C SER A 414 5.22 -21.47 5.86
N ALA A 415 4.26 -20.55 5.81
CA ALA A 415 3.70 -19.94 7.03
C ALA A 415 2.90 -20.95 7.86
N VAL A 416 2.10 -21.82 7.23
CA VAL A 416 1.37 -22.90 7.93
C VAL A 416 2.33 -23.86 8.62
N GLU A 417 3.41 -24.26 7.96
CA GLU A 417 4.44 -25.12 8.55
C GLU A 417 5.06 -24.47 9.79
N ALA A 418 5.43 -23.18 9.70
CA ALA A 418 5.99 -22.44 10.83
C ALA A 418 4.98 -22.26 11.96
N LEU A 419 3.72 -22.04 11.63
CA LEU A 419 2.64 -21.90 12.62
C LEU A 419 2.41 -23.22 13.37
N ALA A 420 2.40 -24.34 12.65
CA ALA A 420 2.27 -25.66 13.25
C ALA A 420 3.39 -25.95 14.25
N GLN A 421 4.63 -25.59 13.93
CA GLN A 421 5.76 -25.70 14.86
C GLN A 421 5.55 -24.82 16.09
N THR A 422 5.09 -23.59 15.91
CA THR A 422 4.84 -22.64 17.00
C THR A 422 3.75 -23.13 17.95
N TYR A 423 2.69 -23.75 17.43
CA TYR A 423 1.59 -24.32 18.24
C TYR A 423 1.84 -25.77 18.66
N GLY A 424 2.95 -26.40 18.27
CA GLY A 424 3.27 -27.78 18.58
C GLY A 424 2.31 -28.78 17.93
N ILE A 425 1.81 -28.46 16.74
CA ILE A 425 0.87 -29.29 15.97
C ILE A 425 1.66 -30.04 14.89
N ASP A 426 1.45 -31.33 14.77
CA ASP A 426 1.97 -32.14 13.67
C ASP A 426 1.16 -31.83 12.40
N VAL A 427 1.86 -31.43 11.34
CA VAL A 427 1.27 -31.27 10.00
C VAL A 427 1.54 -32.58 9.26
N ALA A 428 0.65 -33.53 9.38
CA ALA A 428 0.73 -34.80 8.63
C ALA A 428 0.04 -34.65 7.26
#